data_910f190d7c28e487d1df639b98e3522a
#
_entry.id   910f190d7c28e487d1df639b98e3522a
#
_cell.length_a   1.000
_cell.length_b   1.000
_cell.length_c   1.000
_cell.angle_alpha   90.00
_cell.angle_beta   90.00
_cell.angle_gamma   90.00
#
_symmetry.space_group_name_H-M   'P 1'
#
loop_
_entity.id
_entity.type
_entity.pdbx_description
1 polymer ?
#
loop_
_entity_poly.entity_id
_entity_poly.type
_entity_poly.pdbx_seq_one_letter_code
_entity_poly.pdbx_strand_id
1 'polypeptide(L)'
;MNRRRLLRALGLATLPTLLAACATAGSSDNPYYQGPISDHFDGRTFFNPGGTTPKGFGDFLKWKLGGDRAEWPAHYPSPHPPAVPDERLPPETLRLTMVGHASLLIQTGGLNILTDPVWSERASPWSFIGPKRVNAPGVAFDRLPPIDVVLVTHNHYDHLDVATLALLQQAHDPLVVTPLGNDTIIRAAVPAMRVEARDWDQSLSHGALTFHLEPCHHWSARGLGDRRMALWAAFVIEGPAGRLYHVGDTGFDDGRNYRSAEARHGQFRAAILPVGAYEPRWFMAPQHQNPEEAVAGLLDCGAAHAAGIHWGTFQLTDEPIEAPLHALGAACVAQGLAPGRSPAAPGEVWDVPAAA
;
A
#
# COMPACT_ATOMS: atom_id res chain seq x y z
N MET A 1 49.67 14.20 58.64
CA MET A 1 50.99 14.15 58.00
C MET A 1 50.82 13.86 56.51
N ASN A 2 51.05 14.90 55.80
CA ASN A 2 51.43 15.21 54.43
C ASN A 2 51.00 14.27 53.27
N ARG A 3 49.97 14.74 52.65
CA ARG A 3 49.76 14.69 51.22
C ARG A 3 50.89 15.43 50.50
N ARG A 4 51.69 14.77 49.69
CA ARG A 4 52.55 15.30 48.61
C ARG A 4 53.75 14.34 48.41
N ARG A 5 53.54 13.38 47.48
CA ARG A 5 54.60 12.75 46.66
C ARG A 5 54.02 11.52 45.97
N LEU A 6 53.34 11.75 44.91
CA LEU A 6 53.12 10.71 43.89
C LEU A 6 52.85 11.39 42.53
N LEU A 7 53.90 11.98 42.01
CA LEU A 7 53.96 12.45 40.64
C LEU A 7 55.38 12.27 40.16
N ARG A 8 55.65 11.32 39.32
CA ARG A 8 56.69 11.21 38.30
C ARG A 8 57.05 9.76 38.06
N ALA A 9 56.36 9.14 37.12
CA ALA A 9 56.91 8.13 36.23
C ALA A 9 55.88 7.92 35.12
N LEU A 10 55.79 8.86 34.17
CA LEU A 10 55.15 8.66 32.88
C LEU A 10 56.27 8.23 31.92
N GLY A 11 56.40 6.94 31.71
CA GLY A 11 57.13 6.37 30.60
C GLY A 11 56.31 6.54 29.31
N LEU A 12 56.85 7.28 28.33
CA LEU A 12 56.37 7.31 26.98
C LEU A 12 56.51 5.92 26.35
N ALA A 13 55.41 5.22 26.17
CA ALA A 13 55.32 4.09 25.26
C ALA A 13 54.66 4.57 23.96
N THR A 14 55.49 4.69 22.92
CA THR A 14 55.04 4.94 21.54
C THR A 14 54.28 3.72 21.04
N LEU A 15 52.94 3.83 20.85
CA LEU A 15 52.18 2.85 20.11
C LEU A 15 52.41 3.08 18.61
N PRO A 16 52.71 2.03 17.84
CA PRO A 16 52.66 2.12 16.40
C PRO A 16 51.19 2.17 15.94
N THR A 17 50.84 3.21 15.23
CA THR A 17 49.61 3.37 14.51
C THR A 17 49.55 2.34 13.38
N LEU A 18 48.89 1.21 13.60
CA LEU A 18 48.40 0.35 12.52
C LEU A 18 47.07 0.93 12.04
N LEU A 19 47.13 1.76 11.00
CA LEU A 19 45.99 2.02 10.13
C LEU A 19 45.75 0.76 9.28
N ALA A 20 45.04 -0.19 9.82
CA ALA A 20 44.36 -1.21 9.02
C ALA A 20 43.09 -0.57 8.51
N ALA A 21 43.11 -0.07 7.28
CA ALA A 21 41.93 0.24 6.49
C ALA A 21 41.24 -1.10 6.16
N CYS A 22 40.46 -1.64 7.09
CA CYS A 22 39.42 -2.57 6.74
C CYS A 22 38.33 -1.75 6.06
N ALA A 23 38.32 -1.78 4.75
CA ALA A 23 37.10 -1.55 3.99
C ALA A 23 36.15 -2.72 4.35
N THR A 24 35.46 -2.59 5.47
CA THR A 24 34.25 -3.35 5.70
C THR A 24 33.27 -2.86 4.66
N ALA A 25 32.98 -3.71 3.65
CA ALA A 25 31.76 -3.60 2.89
C ALA A 25 30.65 -3.38 3.93
N GLY A 26 30.03 -2.20 3.93
CA GLY A 26 29.03 -1.85 4.91
C GLY A 26 27.93 -2.90 4.81
N SER A 27 27.68 -3.63 5.89
CA SER A 27 26.47 -4.39 6.05
C SER A 27 25.35 -3.37 5.85
N SER A 28 24.48 -3.60 4.88
CA SER A 28 23.29 -2.77 4.75
C SER A 28 22.49 -2.92 6.05
N ASP A 29 22.35 -1.85 6.82
CA ASP A 29 21.53 -1.85 8.05
C ASP A 29 20.03 -1.94 7.75
N ASN A 30 19.65 -2.52 6.60
CA ASN A 30 18.26 -2.78 6.26
C ASN A 30 17.82 -4.10 6.93
N PRO A 31 16.92 -4.06 7.93
CA PRO A 31 16.49 -5.25 8.65
C PRO A 31 15.51 -6.13 7.88
N TYR A 32 14.96 -5.65 6.77
CA TYR A 32 13.88 -6.31 6.04
C TYR A 32 14.33 -6.98 4.75
N TYR A 33 15.35 -6.43 4.09
CA TYR A 33 15.85 -6.93 2.81
C TYR A 33 17.38 -6.87 2.71
N GLN A 34 18.00 -7.97 2.30
CA GLN A 34 19.46 -8.16 2.19
C GLN A 34 19.90 -8.57 0.77
N GLY A 35 19.06 -8.27 -0.23
CA GLY A 35 19.36 -8.62 -1.62
C GLY A 35 20.37 -7.68 -2.29
N PRO A 36 20.71 -7.94 -3.56
CA PRO A 36 21.65 -7.13 -4.31
C PRO A 36 21.11 -5.72 -4.61
N ILE A 37 22.04 -4.78 -4.87
CA ILE A 37 21.72 -3.47 -5.43
C ILE A 37 21.06 -3.65 -6.80
N SER A 38 20.01 -2.88 -7.05
CA SER A 38 19.26 -2.88 -8.30
C SER A 38 19.04 -1.44 -8.80
N ASP A 39 18.27 -1.27 -9.86
CA ASP A 39 17.88 0.04 -10.39
C ASP A 39 16.90 0.81 -9.51
N HIS A 40 16.36 0.18 -8.46
CA HIS A 40 15.44 0.76 -7.47
C HIS A 40 15.79 0.40 -6.01
N PHE A 41 16.96 -0.21 -5.75
CA PHE A 41 17.48 -0.49 -4.40
C PHE A 41 18.97 -0.12 -4.32
N ASP A 42 19.34 0.81 -3.43
CA ASP A 42 20.69 1.33 -3.28
C ASP A 42 21.61 0.50 -2.36
N GLY A 43 21.15 -0.67 -1.90
CA GLY A 43 21.81 -1.51 -0.91
C GLY A 43 21.32 -1.27 0.52
N ARG A 44 20.50 -0.24 0.75
CA ARG A 44 19.88 0.06 2.04
C ARG A 44 18.39 0.39 1.90
N THR A 45 18.02 1.23 0.95
CA THR A 45 16.66 1.72 0.77
C THR A 45 16.19 1.54 -0.66
N PHE A 46 14.90 1.29 -0.83
CA PHE A 46 14.24 1.33 -2.11
C PHE A 46 13.93 2.77 -2.52
N PHE A 47 13.82 3.03 -3.83
CA PHE A 47 13.49 4.34 -4.39
C PHE A 47 12.72 4.23 -5.69
N ASN A 48 12.06 5.32 -6.11
CA ASN A 48 11.35 5.41 -7.38
C ASN A 48 12.33 5.93 -8.46
N PRO A 49 12.78 5.12 -9.43
CA PRO A 49 13.70 5.57 -10.47
C PRO A 49 13.11 6.72 -11.29
N GLY A 50 13.83 7.85 -11.34
CA GLY A 50 13.40 9.04 -12.06
C GLY A 50 12.15 9.75 -11.54
N GLY A 51 11.56 9.28 -10.44
CA GLY A 51 10.38 9.88 -9.81
C GLY A 51 10.72 10.94 -8.76
N THR A 52 9.70 11.72 -8.40
CA THR A 52 9.82 12.72 -7.34
C THR A 52 10.02 12.05 -5.98
N THR A 53 11.03 12.48 -5.23
CA THR A 53 11.28 11.94 -3.89
C THR A 53 10.20 12.39 -2.92
N PRO A 54 9.60 11.48 -2.12
CA PRO A 54 8.67 11.85 -1.05
C PRO A 54 9.30 12.80 -0.04
N LYS A 55 8.50 13.76 0.46
CA LYS A 55 8.92 14.82 1.39
C LYS A 55 9.54 14.28 2.68
N GLY A 56 10.46 15.05 3.27
CA GLY A 56 11.19 14.68 4.47
C GLY A 56 10.46 14.96 5.79
N PHE A 57 11.10 14.60 6.91
CA PHE A 57 10.54 14.83 8.24
C PHE A 57 10.30 16.31 8.56
N GLY A 58 11.16 17.22 8.08
CA GLY A 58 10.96 18.67 8.26
C GLY A 58 9.70 19.17 7.57
N ASP A 59 9.41 18.69 6.36
CA ASP A 59 8.19 19.00 5.63
C ASP A 59 6.96 18.42 6.32
N PHE A 60 7.08 17.20 6.88
CA PHE A 60 6.01 16.58 7.69
C PHE A 60 5.66 17.45 8.91
N LEU A 61 6.64 17.97 9.64
CA LEU A 61 6.40 18.87 10.77
C LEU A 61 5.76 20.17 10.30
N LYS A 62 6.24 20.78 9.21
CA LYS A 62 5.64 21.97 8.61
C LYS A 62 4.17 21.74 8.27
N TRP A 63 3.84 20.60 7.67
CA TRP A 63 2.45 20.23 7.39
C TRP A 63 1.63 20.10 8.66
N LYS A 64 2.10 19.31 9.64
CA LYS A 64 1.33 19.07 10.89
C LYS A 64 1.13 20.30 11.76
N LEU A 65 2.01 21.31 11.67
CA LEU A 65 1.93 22.55 12.46
C LEU A 65 1.23 23.70 11.71
N GLY A 66 1.02 23.62 10.41
CA GLY A 66 0.59 24.74 9.59
C GLY A 66 -0.63 24.53 8.72
N GLY A 67 -1.33 23.39 8.81
CA GLY A 67 -2.44 23.07 7.90
C GLY A 67 -3.83 23.33 8.46
N ASP A 68 -4.74 23.75 7.60
CA ASP A 68 -6.18 23.78 7.83
C ASP A 68 -6.77 22.42 7.52
N ARG A 69 -6.66 21.48 8.45
CA ARG A 69 -7.20 20.13 8.31
C ARG A 69 -8.72 20.15 8.45
N ALA A 70 -9.43 19.60 7.47
CA ALA A 70 -10.87 19.42 7.58
C ALA A 70 -11.23 18.51 8.76
N GLU A 71 -12.31 18.82 9.46
CA GLU A 71 -12.84 17.95 10.51
C GLU A 71 -13.68 16.83 9.90
N TRP A 72 -13.30 15.59 10.18
CA TRP A 72 -14.13 14.45 9.82
C TRP A 72 -15.11 14.09 10.93
N PRO A 73 -16.30 13.60 10.61
CA PRO A 73 -17.23 13.11 11.61
C PRO A 73 -16.63 11.91 12.34
N ALA A 74 -16.92 11.77 13.65
CA ALA A 74 -16.48 10.62 14.43
C ALA A 74 -17.10 9.30 13.95
N HIS A 75 -18.23 9.38 13.23
CA HIS A 75 -18.93 8.27 12.62
C HIS A 75 -19.50 8.69 11.28
N TYR A 76 -19.15 7.93 10.24
CA TYR A 76 -19.59 8.13 8.86
C TYR A 76 -20.10 6.79 8.31
N PRO A 77 -21.35 6.44 8.55
CA PRO A 77 -21.89 5.14 8.17
C PRO A 77 -21.96 4.99 6.65
N SER A 78 -21.68 3.80 6.17
CA SER A 78 -21.92 3.49 4.77
C SER A 78 -23.42 3.58 4.42
N PRO A 79 -23.79 4.00 3.20
CA PRO A 79 -25.14 3.89 2.70
C PRO A 79 -25.55 2.43 2.41
N HIS A 80 -24.59 1.51 2.38
CA HIS A 80 -24.82 0.08 2.12
C HIS A 80 -24.79 -0.71 3.43
N PRO A 81 -25.65 -1.74 3.58
CA PRO A 81 -25.50 -2.69 4.66
C PRO A 81 -24.20 -3.50 4.46
N PRO A 82 -23.66 -4.12 5.53
CA PRO A 82 -22.56 -5.05 5.37
C PRO A 82 -22.91 -6.15 4.36
N ALA A 83 -22.02 -6.35 3.39
CA ALA A 83 -22.21 -7.39 2.38
C ALA A 83 -22.03 -8.79 3.00
N VAL A 84 -22.76 -9.75 2.42
CA VAL A 84 -22.58 -11.18 2.66
C VAL A 84 -22.13 -11.80 1.33
N PRO A 85 -20.82 -11.96 1.13
CA PRO A 85 -20.29 -12.49 -0.12
C PRO A 85 -20.68 -13.95 -0.35
N ASP A 86 -20.83 -14.32 -1.63
CA ASP A 86 -20.92 -15.73 -2.01
C ASP A 86 -19.63 -16.47 -1.65
N GLU A 87 -19.73 -17.75 -1.32
CA GLU A 87 -18.56 -18.56 -0.96
C GLU A 87 -17.54 -18.66 -2.11
N ARG A 88 -18.03 -18.84 -3.34
CA ARG A 88 -17.24 -18.91 -4.58
C ARG A 88 -18.04 -18.37 -5.75
N LEU A 89 -17.35 -17.77 -6.71
CA LEU A 89 -17.93 -17.35 -7.99
C LEU A 89 -17.31 -18.10 -9.16
N PRO A 90 -18.03 -18.20 -10.30
CA PRO A 90 -17.47 -18.75 -11.53
C PRO A 90 -16.16 -18.04 -11.93
N PRO A 91 -15.19 -18.76 -12.53
CA PRO A 91 -13.87 -18.21 -12.84
C PRO A 91 -13.90 -16.95 -13.74
N GLU A 92 -14.88 -16.81 -14.61
CA GLU A 92 -15.03 -15.69 -15.54
C GLU A 92 -15.64 -14.44 -14.87
N THR A 93 -16.12 -14.58 -13.64
CA THR A 93 -16.68 -13.46 -12.87
C THR A 93 -15.55 -12.60 -12.33
N LEU A 94 -15.74 -11.29 -12.34
CA LEU A 94 -14.95 -10.33 -11.59
C LEU A 94 -15.90 -9.52 -10.72
N ARG A 95 -15.90 -9.80 -9.41
CA ARG A 95 -16.67 -9.07 -8.40
C ARG A 95 -15.74 -8.38 -7.43
N LEU A 96 -16.02 -7.11 -7.18
CA LEU A 96 -15.36 -6.30 -6.16
C LEU A 96 -16.36 -6.00 -5.05
N THR A 97 -15.98 -6.25 -3.80
CA THR A 97 -16.76 -5.86 -2.61
C THR A 97 -15.89 -4.95 -1.76
N MET A 98 -16.36 -3.72 -1.52
CA MET A 98 -15.62 -2.73 -0.72
C MET A 98 -15.70 -3.09 0.77
N VAL A 99 -14.57 -3.40 1.38
CA VAL A 99 -14.45 -3.59 2.83
C VAL A 99 -14.25 -2.26 3.54
N GLY A 100 -13.41 -1.39 2.96
CA GLY A 100 -13.14 -0.04 3.47
C GLY A 100 -11.70 0.36 3.27
N HIS A 101 -11.45 1.66 3.11
CA HIS A 101 -10.14 2.24 2.80
C HIS A 101 -9.53 1.66 1.52
N ALA A 102 -8.45 0.87 1.63
CA ALA A 102 -7.81 0.14 0.52
C ALA A 102 -8.17 -1.36 0.51
N SER A 103 -8.98 -1.81 1.48
CA SER A 103 -9.35 -3.22 1.61
C SER A 103 -10.53 -3.56 0.70
N LEU A 104 -10.29 -4.46 -0.25
CA LEU A 104 -11.31 -5.03 -1.14
C LEU A 104 -11.32 -6.56 -1.02
N LEU A 105 -12.51 -7.16 -1.09
CA LEU A 105 -12.65 -8.55 -1.46
C LEU A 105 -12.86 -8.63 -2.98
N ILE A 106 -11.94 -9.29 -3.65
CA ILE A 106 -11.97 -9.55 -5.09
C ILE A 106 -12.27 -11.02 -5.29
N GLN A 107 -13.37 -11.34 -5.97
CA GLN A 107 -13.76 -12.70 -6.32
C GLN A 107 -13.62 -12.89 -7.83
N THR A 108 -12.63 -13.69 -8.25
CA THR A 108 -12.33 -13.93 -9.66
C THR A 108 -11.47 -15.18 -9.83
N GLY A 109 -11.47 -15.80 -11.00
CA GLY A 109 -10.69 -17.01 -11.26
C GLY A 109 -11.07 -18.21 -10.38
N GLY A 110 -12.27 -18.19 -9.76
CA GLY A 110 -12.69 -19.17 -8.76
C GLY A 110 -11.99 -18.99 -7.39
N LEU A 111 -11.28 -17.87 -7.17
CA LEU A 111 -10.57 -17.55 -5.92
C LEU A 111 -11.17 -16.31 -5.24
N ASN A 112 -10.95 -16.24 -3.92
CA ASN A 112 -11.26 -15.08 -3.09
C ASN A 112 -9.96 -14.42 -2.64
N ILE A 113 -9.78 -13.14 -2.98
CA ILE A 113 -8.58 -12.37 -2.76
C ILE A 113 -8.92 -11.17 -1.89
N LEU A 114 -8.12 -10.90 -0.87
CA LEU A 114 -8.18 -9.64 -0.14
C LEU A 114 -7.01 -8.76 -0.52
N THR A 115 -7.25 -7.46 -0.77
CA THR A 115 -6.20 -6.45 -0.90
C THR A 115 -6.07 -5.69 0.40
N ASP A 116 -4.83 -5.44 0.85
CA ASP A 116 -4.48 -4.59 1.99
C ASP A 116 -5.48 -4.70 3.16
N PRO A 117 -5.66 -5.90 3.74
CA PRO A 117 -6.76 -6.16 4.67
C PRO A 117 -6.53 -5.47 6.02
N VAL A 118 -7.42 -4.54 6.37
CA VAL A 118 -7.42 -3.81 7.65
C VAL A 118 -8.78 -3.90 8.30
N TRP A 119 -8.92 -4.67 9.39
CA TRP A 119 -10.10 -4.73 10.26
C TRP A 119 -9.87 -4.05 11.60
N SER A 120 -8.62 -3.69 11.92
CA SER A 120 -8.30 -2.92 13.13
C SER A 120 -9.03 -1.58 13.17
N GLU A 121 -9.34 -1.13 14.39
CA GLU A 121 -10.03 0.14 14.62
C GLU A 121 -9.17 1.34 14.23
N ARG A 122 -7.82 1.17 14.23
CA ARG A 122 -6.88 2.24 13.93
C ARG A 122 -5.78 1.78 12.97
N ALA A 123 -5.45 2.65 12.04
CA ALA A 123 -4.26 2.55 11.21
C ALA A 123 -3.04 3.07 12.02
N SER A 124 -2.54 2.24 12.93
CA SER A 124 -1.51 2.66 13.90
C SER A 124 -0.83 1.44 14.54
N PRO A 125 0.44 1.58 15.02
CA PRO A 125 1.06 0.56 15.88
C PRO A 125 0.41 0.45 17.26
N TRP A 126 -0.42 1.42 17.67
CA TRP A 126 -1.07 1.47 18.98
C TRP A 126 -2.60 1.48 18.84
N SER A 127 -3.27 0.75 19.71
CA SER A 127 -4.75 0.67 19.71
C SER A 127 -5.45 1.93 20.24
N PHE A 128 -4.73 2.83 20.89
CA PHE A 128 -5.30 4.02 21.59
C PHE A 128 -4.99 5.35 20.91
N ILE A 129 -4.06 5.39 19.92
CA ILE A 129 -3.66 6.62 19.20
C ILE A 129 -3.51 6.36 17.71
N GLY A 130 -3.61 7.38 16.89
CA GLY A 130 -3.52 7.31 15.43
C GLY A 130 -4.88 7.35 14.75
N PRO A 131 -4.92 7.37 13.41
CA PRO A 131 -6.15 7.47 12.64
C PRO A 131 -7.14 6.37 13.01
N LYS A 132 -8.35 6.77 13.41
CA LYS A 132 -9.43 5.85 13.77
C LYS A 132 -10.39 5.74 12.60
N ARG A 133 -10.88 4.52 12.32
CA ARG A 133 -11.91 4.34 11.30
C ARG A 133 -13.23 4.98 11.73
N VAL A 134 -13.89 5.63 10.79
CA VAL A 134 -15.17 6.33 11.00
C VAL A 134 -16.38 5.49 10.57
N ASN A 135 -16.16 4.32 9.99
CA ASN A 135 -17.18 3.37 9.56
C ASN A 135 -16.82 1.93 9.93
N ALA A 136 -17.81 1.06 9.96
CA ALA A 136 -17.58 -0.38 10.10
C ALA A 136 -17.05 -0.97 8.78
N PRO A 137 -16.30 -2.09 8.82
CA PRO A 137 -15.96 -2.84 7.61
C PRO A 137 -17.22 -3.25 6.85
N GLY A 138 -17.16 -3.08 5.53
CA GLY A 138 -18.27 -3.43 4.63
C GLY A 138 -18.55 -4.93 4.50
N VAL A 139 -17.62 -5.77 4.96
CA VAL A 139 -17.81 -7.21 5.20
C VAL A 139 -17.36 -7.48 6.62
N ALA A 140 -18.24 -8.04 7.44
CA ALA A 140 -17.87 -8.48 8.80
C ALA A 140 -16.85 -9.62 8.70
N PHE A 141 -15.84 -9.64 9.58
CA PHE A 141 -14.74 -10.61 9.49
C PHE A 141 -15.25 -12.07 9.50
N ASP A 142 -16.22 -12.37 10.35
CA ASP A 142 -16.85 -13.69 10.46
C ASP A 142 -17.79 -14.06 9.29
N ARG A 143 -17.98 -13.14 8.34
CA ARG A 143 -18.75 -13.33 7.11
C ARG A 143 -17.88 -13.41 5.86
N LEU A 144 -16.58 -13.37 6.02
CA LEU A 144 -15.66 -13.59 4.91
C LEU A 144 -15.82 -15.01 4.36
N PRO A 145 -15.84 -15.17 3.04
CA PRO A 145 -15.73 -16.50 2.42
C PRO A 145 -14.32 -17.07 2.67
N PRO A 146 -14.05 -18.34 2.40
CA PRO A 146 -12.68 -18.87 2.45
C PRO A 146 -11.73 -18.02 1.61
N ILE A 147 -10.74 -17.38 2.25
CA ILE A 147 -9.77 -16.51 1.57
C ILE A 147 -8.58 -17.35 1.10
N ASP A 148 -8.25 -17.26 -0.19
CA ASP A 148 -7.17 -18.01 -0.81
C ASP A 148 -5.87 -17.20 -0.85
N VAL A 149 -5.97 -15.90 -1.17
CA VAL A 149 -4.83 -15.01 -1.37
C VAL A 149 -5.07 -13.67 -0.68
N VAL A 150 -4.01 -13.13 -0.11
CA VAL A 150 -3.95 -11.74 0.38
C VAL A 150 -2.86 -11.01 -0.41
N LEU A 151 -3.19 -9.89 -1.01
CA LEU A 151 -2.23 -8.98 -1.65
C LEU A 151 -1.95 -7.83 -0.68
N VAL A 152 -0.68 -7.62 -0.36
CA VAL A 152 -0.22 -6.48 0.45
C VAL A 152 0.65 -5.60 -0.42
N THR A 153 0.20 -4.36 -0.69
CA THR A 153 0.91 -3.43 -1.59
C THR A 153 2.15 -2.83 -0.97
N HIS A 154 2.11 -2.52 0.31
CA HIS A 154 3.23 -1.96 1.07
C HIS A 154 2.95 -2.02 2.58
N ASN A 155 3.88 -1.52 3.41
CA ASN A 155 3.82 -1.77 4.85
C ASN A 155 3.26 -0.61 5.70
N HIS A 156 2.65 0.42 5.16
CA HIS A 156 1.96 1.42 5.99
C HIS A 156 0.85 0.77 6.81
N TYR A 157 0.51 1.37 7.96
CA TYR A 157 -0.43 0.76 8.92
C TYR A 157 -1.87 0.66 8.42
N ASP A 158 -2.23 1.42 7.43
CA ASP A 158 -3.52 1.42 6.76
C ASP A 158 -3.61 0.42 5.58
N HIS A 159 -2.51 -0.33 5.31
CA HIS A 159 -2.42 -1.39 4.31
C HIS A 159 -1.95 -2.72 4.91
N LEU A 160 -0.90 -2.72 5.72
CA LEU A 160 -0.38 -3.90 6.40
C LEU A 160 -0.81 -3.90 7.88
N ASP A 161 -1.96 -4.50 8.16
CA ASP A 161 -2.48 -4.76 9.50
C ASP A 161 -2.11 -6.18 9.93
N VAL A 162 -1.04 -6.31 10.70
CA VAL A 162 -0.56 -7.61 11.18
C VAL A 162 -1.55 -8.31 12.11
N ALA A 163 -2.40 -7.55 12.81
CA ALA A 163 -3.44 -8.14 13.65
C ALA A 163 -4.53 -8.81 12.79
N THR A 164 -4.95 -8.15 11.71
CA THR A 164 -5.88 -8.75 10.74
C THR A 164 -5.25 -9.96 10.04
N LEU A 165 -3.95 -9.89 9.66
CA LEU A 165 -3.27 -11.04 9.07
C LEU A 165 -3.22 -12.24 10.02
N ALA A 166 -3.02 -12.03 11.32
CA ALA A 166 -3.04 -13.10 12.32
C ALA A 166 -4.41 -13.78 12.40
N LEU A 167 -5.50 -13.00 12.34
CA LEU A 167 -6.86 -13.55 12.29
C LEU A 167 -7.11 -14.32 10.98
N LEU A 168 -6.68 -13.81 9.85
CA LEU A 168 -6.80 -14.46 8.54
C LEU A 168 -6.02 -15.78 8.50
N GLN A 169 -4.82 -15.81 9.06
CA GLN A 169 -4.03 -17.04 9.15
C GLN A 169 -4.77 -18.13 9.94
N GLN A 170 -5.36 -17.78 11.06
CA GLN A 170 -6.10 -18.72 11.90
C GLN A 170 -7.40 -19.22 11.24
N ALA A 171 -8.12 -18.34 10.54
CA ALA A 171 -9.43 -18.66 9.98
C ALA A 171 -9.38 -19.30 8.59
N HIS A 172 -8.40 -18.92 7.77
CA HIS A 172 -8.39 -19.22 6.32
C HIS A 172 -7.06 -19.77 5.81
N ASP A 173 -5.93 -19.54 6.51
CA ASP A 173 -4.56 -19.89 6.09
C ASP A 173 -4.23 -19.46 4.64
N PRO A 174 -4.46 -18.19 4.26
CA PRO A 174 -4.25 -17.72 2.90
C PRO A 174 -2.77 -17.63 2.53
N LEU A 175 -2.48 -17.59 1.22
CA LEU A 175 -1.20 -17.17 0.72
C LEU A 175 -1.11 -15.65 0.69
N VAL A 176 -0.12 -15.06 1.34
CA VAL A 176 0.17 -13.61 1.21
C VAL A 176 1.18 -13.40 0.09
N VAL A 177 0.88 -12.50 -0.85
CA VAL A 177 1.81 -12.03 -1.89
C VAL A 177 2.11 -10.56 -1.64
N THR A 178 3.40 -10.20 -1.58
CA THR A 178 3.83 -8.85 -1.18
C THR A 178 5.16 -8.47 -1.85
N PRO A 179 5.49 -7.16 -1.98
CA PRO A 179 6.81 -6.73 -2.42
C PRO A 179 7.90 -7.07 -1.40
N LEU A 180 9.16 -7.08 -1.87
CA LEU A 180 10.36 -7.43 -1.11
C LEU A 180 10.45 -6.71 0.25
N GLY A 181 10.87 -7.44 1.28
CA GLY A 181 11.08 -6.95 2.65
C GLY A 181 9.83 -6.92 3.54
N ASN A 182 8.62 -6.89 2.97
CA ASN A 182 7.39 -6.95 3.77
C ASN A 182 7.15 -8.35 4.35
N ASP A 183 7.62 -9.38 3.68
CA ASP A 183 7.57 -10.77 4.16
C ASP A 183 8.31 -10.94 5.49
N THR A 184 9.44 -10.28 5.67
CA THR A 184 10.19 -10.28 6.93
C THR A 184 9.34 -9.71 8.08
N ILE A 185 8.62 -8.61 7.82
CA ILE A 185 7.73 -7.98 8.79
C ILE A 185 6.55 -8.91 9.12
N ILE A 186 5.93 -9.48 8.09
CA ILE A 186 4.78 -10.37 8.25
C ILE A 186 5.16 -11.65 9.00
N ARG A 187 6.27 -12.31 8.63
CA ARG A 187 6.75 -13.53 9.29
C ARG A 187 7.17 -13.27 10.74
N ALA A 188 7.72 -12.10 11.05
CA ALA A 188 8.04 -11.72 12.43
C ALA A 188 6.78 -11.57 13.31
N ALA A 189 5.69 -11.06 12.74
CA ALA A 189 4.43 -10.87 13.47
C ALA A 189 3.54 -12.12 13.48
N VAL A 190 3.52 -12.88 12.38
CA VAL A 190 2.68 -14.07 12.17
C VAL A 190 3.54 -15.20 11.58
N PRO A 191 4.33 -15.92 12.41
CA PRO A 191 5.32 -16.89 11.92
C PRO A 191 4.73 -18.05 11.10
N ALA A 192 3.46 -18.41 11.30
CA ALA A 192 2.79 -19.46 10.56
C ALA A 192 2.26 -19.01 9.19
N MET A 193 2.29 -17.71 8.88
CA MET A 193 1.75 -17.18 7.62
C MET A 193 2.57 -17.66 6.42
N ARG A 194 1.90 -18.14 5.40
CA ARG A 194 2.49 -18.43 4.09
C ARG A 194 2.67 -17.12 3.34
N VAL A 195 3.92 -16.70 3.12
CA VAL A 195 4.23 -15.42 2.46
C VAL A 195 5.20 -15.64 1.30
N GLU A 196 4.90 -15.05 0.16
CA GLU A 196 5.73 -14.99 -1.02
C GLU A 196 6.04 -13.53 -1.35
N ALA A 197 7.32 -13.15 -1.28
CA ALA A 197 7.78 -11.83 -1.68
C ALA A 197 8.28 -11.85 -3.12
N ARG A 198 7.98 -10.78 -3.86
CA ARG A 198 8.43 -10.59 -5.25
C ARG A 198 8.94 -9.17 -5.45
N ASP A 199 9.82 -9.03 -6.41
CA ASP A 199 10.31 -7.74 -6.88
C ASP A 199 9.36 -7.16 -7.95
N TRP A 200 9.54 -5.91 -8.30
CA TRP A 200 8.91 -5.35 -9.50
C TRP A 200 9.26 -6.20 -10.73
N ASP A 201 8.35 -6.22 -11.70
CA ASP A 201 8.44 -7.01 -12.93
C ASP A 201 8.47 -8.55 -12.70
N GLN A 202 8.29 -9.01 -11.46
CA GLN A 202 8.15 -10.42 -11.15
C GLN A 202 6.67 -10.81 -10.95
N SER A 203 6.40 -12.08 -11.08
CA SER A 203 5.05 -12.63 -10.93
C SER A 203 5.02 -13.92 -10.10
N LEU A 204 3.83 -14.27 -9.65
CA LEU A 204 3.52 -15.53 -8.98
C LEU A 204 2.18 -16.05 -9.51
N SER A 205 2.12 -17.34 -9.88
CA SER A 205 0.86 -17.98 -10.23
C SER A 205 0.29 -18.76 -9.05
N HIS A 206 -1.01 -18.66 -8.82
CA HIS A 206 -1.76 -19.42 -7.83
C HIS A 206 -3.16 -19.76 -8.36
N GLY A 207 -3.52 -21.04 -8.42
CA GLY A 207 -4.74 -21.47 -9.07
C GLY A 207 -4.79 -21.06 -10.55
N ALA A 208 -5.88 -20.45 -10.96
CA ALA A 208 -6.08 -19.95 -12.31
C ALA A 208 -5.57 -18.51 -12.53
N LEU A 209 -4.95 -17.90 -11.50
CA LEU A 209 -4.52 -16.51 -11.54
C LEU A 209 -3.00 -16.36 -11.52
N THR A 210 -2.54 -15.29 -12.17
CA THR A 210 -1.16 -14.81 -12.07
C THR A 210 -1.17 -13.39 -11.52
N PHE A 211 -0.36 -13.16 -10.49
CA PHE A 211 -0.16 -11.88 -9.82
C PHE A 211 1.18 -11.31 -10.27
N HIS A 212 1.17 -10.19 -10.98
CA HIS A 212 2.38 -9.46 -11.37
C HIS A 212 2.55 -8.26 -10.45
N LEU A 213 3.78 -8.00 -10.02
CA LEU A 213 4.10 -6.82 -9.21
C LEU A 213 4.67 -5.74 -10.12
N GLU A 214 4.04 -4.57 -10.06
CA GLU A 214 4.30 -3.44 -10.94
C GLU A 214 4.87 -2.25 -10.15
N PRO A 215 5.75 -1.43 -10.75
CA PRO A 215 6.17 -0.18 -10.14
C PRO A 215 5.00 0.77 -9.87
N CYS A 216 5.05 1.47 -8.73
CA CYS A 216 4.21 2.62 -8.45
C CYS A 216 5.01 3.67 -7.67
N HIS A 217 4.58 4.94 -7.66
CA HIS A 217 5.30 6.03 -7.01
C HIS A 217 4.84 6.20 -5.55
N HIS A 218 5.44 5.40 -4.66
CA HIS A 218 5.11 5.48 -3.24
C HIS A 218 6.35 5.32 -2.36
N TRP A 219 6.18 4.92 -1.13
CA TRP A 219 7.22 4.63 -0.16
C TRP A 219 6.69 3.71 0.94
N SER A 220 7.57 3.26 1.83
CA SER A 220 7.23 2.36 2.92
C SER A 220 7.84 2.83 4.23
N ALA A 221 7.14 2.62 5.35
CA ALA A 221 7.65 2.74 6.71
C ALA A 221 6.67 2.16 7.75
N ARG A 222 7.20 1.66 8.85
CA ARG A 222 6.44 1.34 10.06
C ARG A 222 6.95 2.08 11.29
N GLY A 223 8.11 2.72 11.21
CA GLY A 223 8.73 3.47 12.28
C GLY A 223 9.52 4.68 11.78
N LEU A 224 10.22 5.34 12.70
CA LEU A 224 11.01 6.53 12.36
C LEU A 224 12.32 6.19 11.63
N GLY A 225 12.80 4.96 11.75
CA GLY A 225 14.13 4.56 11.26
C GLY A 225 14.12 3.63 10.04
N ASP A 226 12.96 3.16 9.58
CA ASP A 226 12.85 2.12 8.56
C ASP A 226 12.25 2.59 7.23
N ARG A 227 12.23 3.90 7.01
CA ARG A 227 11.68 4.51 5.79
C ARG A 227 12.35 3.94 4.54
N ARG A 228 11.52 3.43 3.61
CA ARG A 228 11.92 2.82 2.33
C ARG A 228 12.81 1.58 2.48
N MET A 229 12.74 0.89 3.62
CA MET A 229 13.51 -0.35 3.83
C MET A 229 12.79 -1.61 3.35
N ALA A 230 11.50 -1.53 3.02
CA ALA A 230 10.76 -2.54 2.26
C ALA A 230 10.23 -1.92 0.97
N LEU A 231 10.02 -2.72 -0.05
CA LEU A 231 9.50 -2.29 -1.34
C LEU A 231 7.97 -2.08 -1.26
N TRP A 232 7.42 -1.32 -2.19
CA TRP A 232 6.00 -1.12 -2.46
C TRP A 232 5.70 -1.50 -3.90
N ALA A 233 4.48 -1.91 -4.23
CA ALA A 233 4.10 -2.29 -5.58
C ALA A 233 2.60 -2.13 -5.83
N ALA A 234 2.26 -1.91 -7.09
CA ALA A 234 0.95 -2.20 -7.65
C ALA A 234 0.89 -3.69 -8.05
N PHE A 235 -0.33 -4.20 -8.30
CA PHE A 235 -0.55 -5.57 -8.76
C PHE A 235 -1.36 -5.61 -10.05
N VAL A 236 -0.95 -6.43 -11.02
CA VAL A 236 -1.82 -6.89 -12.09
C VAL A 236 -2.26 -8.31 -11.79
N ILE A 237 -3.58 -8.51 -11.68
CA ILE A 237 -4.21 -9.82 -11.47
C ILE A 237 -4.72 -10.28 -12.83
N GLU A 238 -4.08 -11.30 -13.39
CA GLU A 238 -4.43 -11.87 -14.68
C GLU A 238 -5.10 -13.24 -14.53
N GLY A 239 -6.22 -13.45 -15.22
CA GLY A 239 -6.95 -14.70 -15.17
C GLY A 239 -8.09 -14.80 -16.17
N PRO A 240 -8.98 -15.82 -16.04
CA PRO A 240 -10.07 -16.06 -16.98
C PRO A 240 -11.04 -14.89 -17.15
N ALA A 241 -11.20 -14.07 -16.11
CA ALA A 241 -12.03 -12.88 -16.14
C ALA A 241 -11.39 -11.67 -16.84
N GLY A 242 -10.17 -11.79 -17.35
CA GLY A 242 -9.35 -10.70 -17.88
C GLY A 242 -8.35 -10.18 -16.85
N ARG A 243 -7.87 -8.96 -17.06
CA ARG A 243 -6.84 -8.32 -16.22
C ARG A 243 -7.43 -7.22 -15.35
N LEU A 244 -7.07 -7.25 -14.07
CA LEU A 244 -7.41 -6.21 -13.10
C LEU A 244 -6.11 -5.54 -12.63
N TYR A 245 -6.02 -4.21 -12.73
CA TYR A 245 -4.89 -3.43 -12.26
C TYR A 245 -5.20 -2.80 -10.90
N HIS A 246 -4.65 -3.35 -9.81
CA HIS A 246 -4.75 -2.80 -8.46
C HIS A 246 -3.52 -1.95 -8.17
N VAL A 247 -3.68 -0.63 -8.20
CA VAL A 247 -2.54 0.31 -8.16
C VAL A 247 -1.95 0.44 -6.74
N GLY A 248 -2.75 0.18 -5.70
CA GLY A 248 -2.34 0.50 -4.33
C GLY A 248 -2.21 2.01 -4.15
N ASP A 249 -1.25 2.46 -3.33
CA ASP A 249 -0.95 3.87 -3.17
C ASP A 249 0.10 4.34 -4.17
N THR A 250 -0.16 5.50 -4.78
CA THR A 250 0.77 6.08 -5.75
C THR A 250 0.60 7.58 -5.91
N GLY A 251 1.71 8.29 -6.10
CA GLY A 251 1.71 9.57 -6.81
C GLY A 251 1.53 9.32 -8.31
N PHE A 252 0.97 10.29 -9.02
CA PHE A 252 0.78 10.20 -10.47
C PHE A 252 2.10 10.42 -11.22
N ASP A 253 2.94 11.36 -10.72
CA ASP A 253 4.13 11.87 -11.38
C ASP A 253 3.76 12.37 -12.81
N ASP A 254 4.21 11.68 -13.85
CA ASP A 254 3.82 11.97 -15.24
C ASP A 254 2.95 10.86 -15.89
N GLY A 255 2.43 9.93 -15.09
CA GLY A 255 1.62 8.79 -15.57
C GLY A 255 2.43 7.63 -16.16
N ARG A 256 3.77 7.68 -16.07
CA ARG A 256 4.65 6.68 -16.70
C ARG A 256 4.38 5.24 -16.26
N ASN A 257 4.06 5.02 -14.98
CA ASN A 257 3.80 3.68 -14.46
C ASN A 257 2.51 3.11 -15.06
N TYR A 258 1.49 3.93 -15.25
CA TYR A 258 0.24 3.54 -15.89
C TYR A 258 0.45 3.13 -17.35
N ARG A 259 1.16 3.97 -18.13
CA ARG A 259 1.50 3.67 -19.53
C ARG A 259 2.43 2.46 -19.66
N SER A 260 3.36 2.28 -18.71
CA SER A 260 4.25 1.10 -18.68
C SER A 260 3.48 -0.18 -18.40
N ALA A 261 2.51 -0.16 -17.47
CA ALA A 261 1.66 -1.30 -17.17
C ALA A 261 0.78 -1.66 -18.39
N GLU A 262 0.21 -0.66 -19.06
CA GLU A 262 -0.55 -0.87 -20.31
C GLU A 262 0.32 -1.50 -21.40
N ALA A 263 1.51 -0.96 -21.62
CA ALA A 263 2.42 -1.46 -22.66
C ALA A 263 2.87 -2.92 -22.41
N ARG A 264 2.97 -3.34 -21.14
CA ARG A 264 3.37 -4.71 -20.76
C ARG A 264 2.22 -5.70 -20.77
N HIS A 265 1.07 -5.28 -20.27
CA HIS A 265 -0.05 -6.20 -20.04
C HIS A 265 -1.19 -6.00 -21.05
N GLY A 266 -1.19 -4.90 -21.82
CA GLY A 266 -2.30 -4.54 -22.69
C GLY A 266 -3.52 -4.08 -21.88
N GLN A 267 -4.70 -4.15 -22.51
CA GLN A 267 -5.94 -3.63 -21.96
C GLN A 267 -6.34 -4.29 -20.63
N PHE A 268 -6.74 -3.47 -19.65
CA PHE A 268 -7.31 -3.91 -18.39
C PHE A 268 -8.84 -3.89 -18.41
N ARG A 269 -9.46 -4.93 -17.86
CA ARG A 269 -10.92 -4.95 -17.63
C ARG A 269 -11.32 -3.87 -16.63
N ALA A 270 -10.53 -3.71 -15.56
CA ALA A 270 -10.71 -2.63 -14.60
C ALA A 270 -9.38 -2.21 -13.95
N ALA A 271 -9.35 -0.97 -13.44
CA ALA A 271 -8.31 -0.46 -12.57
C ALA A 271 -8.89 -0.08 -11.20
N ILE A 272 -8.19 -0.42 -10.12
CA ILE A 272 -8.47 0.01 -8.75
C ILE A 272 -7.49 1.12 -8.42
N LEU A 273 -7.99 2.35 -8.21
CA LEU A 273 -7.20 3.57 -8.15
C LEU A 273 -7.34 4.26 -6.79
N PRO A 274 -6.25 4.69 -6.14
CA PRO A 274 -6.34 5.54 -4.97
C PRO A 274 -6.87 6.92 -5.37
N VAL A 275 -7.86 7.43 -4.62
CA VAL A 275 -8.52 8.72 -4.90
C VAL A 275 -8.52 9.66 -3.69
N GLY A 276 -8.01 9.23 -2.55
CA GLY A 276 -7.94 10.00 -1.30
C GLY A 276 -6.51 10.22 -0.83
N ALA A 277 -6.37 10.87 0.33
CA ALA A 277 -5.09 11.21 0.97
C ALA A 277 -4.20 12.13 0.12
N TYR A 278 -4.78 13.11 -0.58
CA TYR A 278 -4.05 13.93 -1.54
C TYR A 278 -3.76 15.37 -1.06
N GLU A 279 -4.34 15.85 0.05
CA GLU A 279 -4.09 17.20 0.56
C GLU A 279 -3.17 17.22 1.80
N PRO A 280 -2.30 18.23 1.91
CA PRO A 280 -2.07 19.32 0.95
C PRO A 280 -1.17 18.85 -0.21
N ARG A 281 -1.50 19.27 -1.44
CA ARG A 281 -0.80 18.83 -2.65
C ARG A 281 0.72 19.03 -2.59
N TRP A 282 1.21 20.16 -2.01
CA TRP A 282 2.64 20.43 -1.92
C TRP A 282 3.43 19.35 -1.15
N PHE A 283 2.75 18.60 -0.27
CA PHE A 283 3.34 17.52 0.51
C PHE A 283 2.99 16.14 -0.08
N MET A 284 1.73 15.93 -0.50
CA MET A 284 1.22 14.62 -0.89
C MET A 284 1.49 14.23 -2.35
N ALA A 285 1.57 15.20 -3.28
CA ALA A 285 1.69 14.90 -4.71
C ALA A 285 2.77 13.87 -5.11
N PRO A 286 3.95 13.81 -4.46
CA PRO A 286 4.96 12.80 -4.80
C PRO A 286 4.56 11.35 -4.49
N GLN A 287 3.53 11.12 -3.68
CA GLN A 287 3.20 9.82 -3.11
C GLN A 287 1.72 9.46 -3.14
N HIS A 288 0.84 10.45 -3.36
CA HIS A 288 -0.60 10.28 -3.51
C HIS A 288 -1.11 11.17 -4.63
N GLN A 289 -1.71 10.54 -5.62
CA GLN A 289 -2.43 11.24 -6.69
C GLN A 289 -3.74 11.81 -6.17
N ASN A 290 -4.24 12.88 -6.83
CA ASN A 290 -5.57 13.39 -6.60
C ASN A 290 -6.59 12.75 -7.58
N PRO A 291 -7.90 13.00 -7.44
CA PRO A 291 -8.90 12.40 -8.32
C PRO A 291 -8.76 12.73 -9.80
N GLU A 292 -8.29 13.93 -10.17
CA GLU A 292 -8.01 14.30 -11.55
C GLU A 292 -6.86 13.46 -12.14
N GLU A 293 -5.81 13.27 -11.35
CA GLU A 293 -4.66 12.43 -11.70
C GLU A 293 -5.06 10.94 -11.77
N ALA A 294 -6.01 10.50 -10.90
CA ALA A 294 -6.55 9.14 -10.97
C ALA A 294 -7.30 8.89 -12.28
N VAL A 295 -8.08 9.87 -12.75
CA VAL A 295 -8.76 9.78 -14.05
C VAL A 295 -7.75 9.81 -15.21
N ALA A 296 -6.70 10.64 -15.12
CA ALA A 296 -5.62 10.62 -16.11
C ALA A 296 -4.92 9.24 -16.14
N GLY A 297 -4.63 8.65 -14.97
CA GLY A 297 -4.07 7.31 -14.86
C GLY A 297 -4.97 6.21 -15.42
N LEU A 298 -6.30 6.34 -15.24
CA LEU A 298 -7.28 5.45 -15.87
C LEU A 298 -7.16 5.46 -17.39
N LEU A 299 -7.06 6.66 -17.98
CA LEU A 299 -6.90 6.83 -19.42
C LEU A 299 -5.55 6.31 -19.90
N ASP A 300 -4.47 6.59 -19.16
CA ASP A 300 -3.11 6.16 -19.48
C ASP A 300 -2.93 4.63 -19.41
N CYS A 301 -3.64 3.93 -18.52
CA CYS A 301 -3.59 2.46 -18.48
C CYS A 301 -4.62 1.77 -19.38
N GLY A 302 -5.51 2.52 -20.03
CA GLY A 302 -6.49 1.97 -20.97
C GLY A 302 -7.49 1.01 -20.33
N ALA A 303 -7.78 1.12 -19.03
CA ALA A 303 -8.74 0.25 -18.38
C ALA A 303 -10.19 0.63 -18.77
N ALA A 304 -11.00 -0.40 -19.05
CA ALA A 304 -12.39 -0.20 -19.47
C ALA A 304 -13.29 0.33 -18.34
N HIS A 305 -12.92 -0.01 -17.08
CA HIS A 305 -13.67 0.36 -15.87
C HIS A 305 -12.72 0.78 -14.76
N ALA A 306 -13.23 1.50 -13.75
CA ALA A 306 -12.45 1.89 -12.59
C ALA A 306 -13.22 1.73 -11.27
N ALA A 307 -12.47 1.48 -10.19
CA ALA A 307 -12.93 1.54 -8.82
C ALA A 307 -12.01 2.45 -8.00
N GLY A 308 -12.57 3.41 -7.26
CA GLY A 308 -11.80 4.29 -6.36
C GLY A 308 -11.65 3.70 -4.96
N ILE A 309 -10.47 3.78 -4.39
CA ILE A 309 -10.13 3.33 -3.04
C ILE A 309 -9.41 4.43 -2.25
N HIS A 310 -8.99 4.13 -1.03
CA HIS A 310 -8.14 4.95 -0.17
C HIS A 310 -8.82 6.24 0.29
N TRP A 311 -10.12 6.20 0.60
CA TRP A 311 -10.89 7.34 1.09
C TRP A 311 -11.96 6.92 2.11
N GLY A 312 -12.53 7.89 2.82
CA GLY A 312 -13.78 7.73 3.59
C GLY A 312 -13.69 6.85 4.85
N THR A 313 -12.56 6.23 5.19
CA THR A 313 -12.43 5.33 6.34
C THR A 313 -11.47 5.84 7.42
N PHE A 314 -10.26 6.22 7.07
CA PHE A 314 -9.25 6.79 7.97
C PHE A 314 -8.90 8.21 7.55
N GLN A 315 -8.94 9.16 8.48
CA GLN A 315 -8.47 10.52 8.20
C GLN A 315 -6.95 10.57 8.27
N LEU A 316 -6.28 10.52 7.13
CA LEU A 316 -4.82 10.56 7.02
C LEU A 316 -4.31 11.96 6.69
N THR A 317 -5.07 12.75 5.95
CA THR A 317 -4.72 14.00 5.30
C THR A 317 -5.73 15.11 5.59
N ASP A 318 -5.68 16.22 4.85
CA ASP A 318 -6.38 17.46 5.22
C ASP A 318 -7.73 17.63 4.50
N GLU A 319 -8.01 16.88 3.42
CA GLU A 319 -9.25 17.01 2.66
C GLU A 319 -10.49 16.57 3.45
N PRO A 320 -11.69 17.18 3.17
CA PRO A 320 -12.98 16.70 3.66
C PRO A 320 -13.28 15.26 3.22
N ILE A 321 -14.04 14.53 4.03
CA ILE A 321 -14.29 13.09 3.81
C ILE A 321 -14.93 12.77 2.45
N GLU A 322 -15.79 13.63 1.93
CA GLU A 322 -16.49 13.44 0.64
C GLU A 322 -15.79 14.10 -0.55
N ALA A 323 -14.75 14.89 -0.29
CA ALA A 323 -14.05 15.61 -1.35
C ALA A 323 -13.52 14.68 -2.45
N PRO A 324 -12.95 13.48 -2.15
CA PRO A 324 -12.50 12.54 -3.18
C PRO A 324 -13.61 12.12 -4.15
N LEU A 325 -14.82 11.86 -3.65
CA LEU A 325 -15.97 11.45 -4.51
C LEU A 325 -16.40 12.57 -5.44
N HIS A 326 -16.56 13.79 -4.89
CA HIS A 326 -17.00 14.95 -5.66
C HIS A 326 -15.97 15.30 -6.75
N ALA A 327 -14.69 15.30 -6.39
CA ALA A 327 -13.60 15.60 -7.32
C ALA A 327 -13.48 14.51 -8.40
N LEU A 328 -13.60 13.23 -8.04
CA LEU A 328 -13.58 12.13 -9.00
C LEU A 328 -14.75 12.23 -10.01
N GLY A 329 -15.96 12.51 -9.52
CA GLY A 329 -17.12 12.72 -10.38
C GLY A 329 -16.94 13.87 -11.36
N ALA A 330 -16.42 15.02 -10.85
CA ALA A 330 -16.12 16.17 -11.68
C ALA A 330 -15.03 15.87 -12.73
N ALA A 331 -13.96 15.18 -12.34
CA ALA A 331 -12.88 14.79 -13.24
C ALA A 331 -13.36 13.84 -14.34
N CYS A 332 -14.20 12.85 -14.01
CA CYS A 332 -14.81 11.98 -15.02
C CYS A 332 -15.64 12.76 -16.04
N VAL A 333 -16.51 13.67 -15.57
CA VAL A 333 -17.33 14.50 -16.45
C VAL A 333 -16.47 15.38 -17.36
N ALA A 334 -15.39 15.97 -16.83
CA ALA A 334 -14.46 16.81 -17.60
C ALA A 334 -13.77 16.04 -18.74
N GLN A 335 -13.60 14.73 -18.59
CA GLN A 335 -13.03 13.83 -19.61
C GLN A 335 -14.10 13.14 -20.48
N GLY A 336 -15.38 13.52 -20.35
CA GLY A 336 -16.48 12.89 -21.09
C GLY A 336 -16.76 11.43 -20.70
N LEU A 337 -16.26 11.01 -19.55
CA LEU A 337 -16.52 9.68 -18.99
C LEU A 337 -17.84 9.69 -18.20
N ALA A 338 -18.56 8.59 -18.26
CA ALA A 338 -19.63 8.39 -17.27
C ALA A 338 -19.01 8.41 -15.87
N PRO A 339 -19.68 9.01 -14.85
CA PRO A 339 -19.19 8.91 -13.49
C PRO A 339 -19.00 7.44 -13.18
N GLY A 340 -17.73 7.06 -12.95
CA GLY A 340 -17.35 5.67 -12.77
C GLY A 340 -18.18 5.05 -11.64
N ARG A 341 -18.78 3.89 -11.87
CA ARG A 341 -19.26 3.07 -10.76
C ARG A 341 -18.04 2.51 -10.09
N SER A 342 -17.79 3.00 -8.91
CA SER A 342 -16.75 2.52 -8.04
C SER A 342 -17.43 1.86 -6.84
N PRO A 343 -16.96 0.71 -6.34
CA PRO A 343 -17.27 0.34 -4.97
C PRO A 343 -16.65 1.41 -4.07
N ALA A 344 -17.38 2.50 -3.92
CA ALA A 344 -16.91 3.71 -3.29
C ALA A 344 -17.14 3.68 -1.78
N ALA A 345 -18.10 2.89 -1.31
CA ALA A 345 -18.48 2.86 0.10
C ALA A 345 -18.43 1.42 0.65
N PRO A 346 -18.06 1.24 1.96
CA PRO A 346 -18.04 -0.09 2.58
C PRO A 346 -19.37 -0.82 2.41
N GLY A 347 -19.34 -2.10 2.03
CA GLY A 347 -20.50 -2.93 1.76
C GLY A 347 -21.03 -2.88 0.33
N GLU A 348 -20.56 -1.95 -0.49
CA GLU A 348 -20.90 -1.91 -1.91
C GLU A 348 -20.32 -3.12 -2.64
N VAL A 349 -21.17 -3.77 -3.47
CA VAL A 349 -20.80 -4.92 -4.30
C VAL A 349 -20.94 -4.54 -5.76
N TRP A 350 -19.90 -4.82 -6.53
CA TRP A 350 -19.89 -4.51 -7.95
C TRP A 350 -19.41 -5.69 -8.80
N ASP A 351 -20.31 -6.21 -9.63
CA ASP A 351 -19.94 -7.10 -10.71
C ASP A 351 -19.40 -6.27 -11.88
N VAL A 352 -18.08 -6.36 -12.10
CA VAL A 352 -17.42 -5.59 -13.16
C VAL A 352 -17.86 -6.12 -14.50
N PRO A 353 -18.41 -5.28 -15.40
CA PRO A 353 -18.77 -5.73 -16.74
C PRO A 353 -17.58 -6.27 -17.52
N ALA A 354 -17.80 -7.18 -18.47
CA ALA A 354 -16.74 -7.55 -19.40
C ALA A 354 -16.25 -6.31 -20.16
N ALA A 355 -14.95 -6.28 -20.50
CA ALA A 355 -14.47 -5.28 -21.45
C ALA A 355 -15.13 -5.50 -22.81
N ALA A 356 -15.60 -4.41 -23.43
CA ALA A 356 -16.29 -4.45 -24.71
C ALA A 356 -15.36 -4.83 -25.87
#